data_894675e520573b20aab20c9f9c25f883
#
_entry.id   894675e520573b20aab20c9f9c25f883
#
_cell.length_a   1.000
_cell.length_b   1.000
_cell.length_c   1.000
_cell.angle_alpha   90.00
_cell.angle_beta   90.00
_cell.angle_gamma   90.00
#
_symmetry.space_group_name_H-M   'P 1'
#
loop_
_entity.id
_entity.type
_entity.pdbx_description
1 polymer ?
#
loop_
_entity_poly.entity_id
_entity_poly.type
_entity_poly.pdbx_seq_one_letter_code
_entity_poly.pdbx_strand_id
1 'polypeptide(L)'
;MDNKEIIQEVIKAFDNSDVETILRHVTDDIVWEMRDDKGMVVRGKENLLNFFSEYNEMKMVGTTKDHIIVDVDQVAVDGIVKMKGKDAVPFEMYYCDIYELKEGKISKMISYVNKKL
;
A
#
# COMPACT_ATOMS: atom_id res chain seq x y z
N MET A 1 15.63 -11.68 2.04
CA MET A 1 14.15 -11.76 2.09
C MET A 1 13.62 -12.12 0.71
N ASP A 2 12.68 -13.05 0.64
CA ASP A 2 11.97 -13.29 -0.61
C ASP A 2 10.91 -12.22 -0.86
N ASN A 3 10.30 -12.22 -2.04
CA ASN A 3 9.34 -11.18 -2.40
C ASN A 3 8.10 -11.18 -1.50
N LYS A 4 7.65 -12.34 -1.05
CA LYS A 4 6.53 -12.45 -0.13
C LYS A 4 6.84 -11.78 1.21
N GLU A 5 8.02 -12.05 1.75
CA GLU A 5 8.46 -11.45 3.02
C GLU A 5 8.60 -9.94 2.90
N ILE A 6 9.14 -9.44 1.78
CA ILE A 6 9.24 -7.99 1.53
C ILE A 6 7.86 -7.34 1.56
N ILE A 7 6.89 -7.93 0.88
CA ILE A 7 5.54 -7.36 0.83
C ILE A 7 4.87 -7.43 2.21
N GLN A 8 5.06 -8.51 2.97
CA GLN A 8 4.53 -8.60 4.33
C GLN A 8 5.10 -7.51 5.23
N GLU A 9 6.42 -7.23 5.11
CA GLU A 9 7.06 -6.16 5.88
C GLU A 9 6.50 -4.78 5.47
N VAL A 10 6.30 -4.55 4.19
CA VAL A 10 5.75 -3.29 3.68
C VAL A 10 4.32 -3.07 4.16
N ILE A 11 3.48 -4.10 4.13
CA ILE A 11 2.09 -3.99 4.64
C ILE A 11 2.10 -3.66 6.12
N LYS A 12 2.96 -4.30 6.90
CA LYS A 12 3.10 -4.00 8.33
C LYS A 12 3.56 -2.56 8.54
N ALA A 13 4.46 -2.07 7.69
CA ALA A 13 4.92 -0.70 7.75
C ALA A 13 3.79 0.31 7.44
N PHE A 14 2.92 0.00 6.48
CA PHE A 14 1.72 0.81 6.22
C PHE A 14 0.81 0.85 7.45
N ASP A 15 0.56 -0.29 8.08
CA ASP A 15 -0.29 -0.37 9.28
C ASP A 15 0.26 0.47 10.43
N ASN A 16 1.58 0.59 10.53
CA ASN A 16 2.26 1.32 11.61
C ASN A 16 2.67 2.74 11.20
N SER A 17 2.31 3.19 10.00
CA SER A 17 2.73 4.49 9.45
C SER A 17 4.26 4.64 9.44
N ASP A 18 4.97 3.56 9.20
CA ASP A 18 6.43 3.51 9.15
C ASP A 18 6.92 3.82 7.74
N VAL A 19 6.94 5.11 7.42
CA VAL A 19 7.27 5.61 6.08
C VAL A 19 8.71 5.25 5.70
N GLU A 20 9.64 5.29 6.64
CA GLU A 20 11.04 4.97 6.37
C GLU A 20 11.21 3.55 5.84
N THR A 21 10.56 2.58 6.46
CA THR A 21 10.59 1.18 6.01
C THR A 21 9.97 1.03 4.62
N ILE A 22 8.84 1.70 4.38
CA ILE A 22 8.20 1.67 3.06
C ILE A 22 9.18 2.19 1.99
N LEU A 23 9.81 3.34 2.23
CA LEU A 23 10.71 3.96 1.26
C LEU A 23 11.96 3.11 1.00
N ARG A 24 12.41 2.32 1.97
CA ARG A 24 13.55 1.41 1.76
C ARG A 24 13.25 0.30 0.77
N HIS A 25 11.99 -0.09 0.65
CA HIS A 25 11.57 -1.23 -0.17
C HIS A 25 11.02 -0.84 -1.54
N VAL A 26 11.14 0.43 -1.93
CA VAL A 26 10.68 0.89 -3.24
C VAL A 26 11.85 1.39 -4.09
N THR A 27 11.70 1.31 -5.41
CA THR A 27 12.66 1.88 -6.34
C THR A 27 12.53 3.40 -6.38
N ASP A 28 13.56 4.11 -6.86
CA ASP A 28 13.52 5.56 -6.97
C ASP A 28 12.42 6.04 -7.93
N ASP A 29 12.11 5.23 -8.94
CA ASP A 29 11.09 5.52 -9.96
C ASP A 29 9.76 4.81 -9.69
N ILE A 30 9.48 4.47 -8.44
CA ILE A 30 8.22 3.81 -8.04
C ILE A 30 7.00 4.52 -8.62
N VAL A 31 6.03 3.74 -9.06
CA VAL A 31 4.72 4.24 -9.50
C VAL A 31 3.65 3.57 -8.65
N TRP A 32 2.83 4.36 -7.99
CA TRP A 32 1.68 3.88 -7.25
C TRP A 32 0.41 4.40 -7.91
N GLU A 33 -0.36 3.48 -8.46
CA GLU A 33 -1.60 3.78 -9.15
C GLU A 33 -2.79 3.38 -8.26
N MET A 34 -3.58 4.36 -7.84
CA MET A 34 -4.79 4.12 -7.06
C MET A 34 -5.98 4.06 -8.00
N ARG A 35 -6.56 2.89 -8.12
CA ARG A 35 -7.73 2.65 -8.98
C ARG A 35 -9.00 2.64 -8.14
N ASP A 36 -9.34 3.82 -7.66
CA ASP A 36 -10.61 4.13 -7.03
C ASP A 36 -11.42 5.01 -8.01
N ASP A 37 -12.43 5.71 -7.50
CA ASP A 37 -13.25 6.61 -8.32
C ASP A 37 -12.48 7.85 -8.83
N LYS A 38 -11.35 8.18 -8.21
CA LYS A 38 -10.53 9.36 -8.57
C LYS A 38 -9.35 9.03 -9.49
N GLY A 39 -8.80 7.84 -9.37
CA GLY A 39 -7.71 7.38 -10.23
C GLY A 39 -6.39 8.11 -10.05
N MET A 40 -5.97 8.34 -8.81
CA MET A 40 -4.73 9.05 -8.52
C MET A 40 -3.49 8.22 -8.84
N VAL A 41 -2.44 8.88 -9.34
CA VAL A 41 -1.14 8.24 -9.62
C VAL A 41 -0.03 9.05 -8.92
N VAL A 42 0.80 8.36 -8.14
CA VAL A 42 1.99 8.93 -7.50
C VAL A 42 3.22 8.38 -8.19
N ARG A 43 4.09 9.25 -8.68
CA ARG A 43 5.30 8.86 -9.42
C ARG A 43 6.54 9.34 -8.71
N GLY A 44 7.47 8.41 -8.47
CA GLY A 44 8.75 8.69 -7.86
C GLY A 44 8.74 8.68 -6.34
N LYS A 45 9.90 8.34 -5.77
CA LYS A 45 10.07 8.17 -4.33
C LYS A 45 9.82 9.47 -3.56
N GLU A 46 10.27 10.59 -4.11
CA GLU A 46 10.06 11.90 -3.48
C GLU A 46 8.59 12.27 -3.40
N ASN A 47 7.84 12.07 -4.49
CA ASN A 47 6.41 12.31 -4.50
C ASN A 47 5.65 11.36 -3.58
N LEU A 48 6.13 10.13 -3.46
CA LEU A 48 5.56 9.18 -2.51
C LEU A 48 5.73 9.67 -1.07
N LEU A 49 6.91 10.20 -0.73
CA LEU A 49 7.15 10.78 0.58
C LEU A 49 6.22 11.97 0.83
N ASN A 50 6.07 12.86 -0.15
CA ASN A 50 5.17 14.01 -0.06
C ASN A 50 3.73 13.58 0.13
N PHE A 51 3.30 12.53 -0.58
CA PHE A 51 1.97 11.97 -0.43
C PHE A 51 1.69 11.54 1.02
N PHE A 52 2.62 10.80 1.64
CA PHE A 52 2.46 10.38 3.03
C PHE A 52 2.40 11.56 3.99
N SER A 53 3.14 12.62 3.72
CA SER A 53 3.13 13.83 4.55
C SER A 53 1.79 14.58 4.45
N GLU A 54 1.18 14.61 3.27
CA GLU A 54 -0.08 15.31 3.05
C GLU A 54 -1.30 14.55 3.58
N TYR A 55 -1.25 13.22 3.55
CA TYR A 55 -2.38 12.36 3.90
C TYR A 55 -2.23 11.69 5.27
N ASN A 56 -1.57 12.37 6.20
CA ASN A 56 -1.36 11.84 7.56
C ASN A 56 -2.60 11.91 8.44
N GLU A 57 -3.68 12.54 7.98
CA GLU A 57 -4.94 12.67 8.72
C GLU A 57 -5.75 11.38 8.76
N MET A 58 -5.56 10.52 7.78
CA MET A 58 -6.21 9.22 7.74
C MET A 58 -5.25 8.18 8.26
N LYS A 59 -5.67 7.46 9.29
CA LYS A 59 -4.84 6.44 9.94
C LYS A 59 -5.36 5.05 9.64
N MET A 60 -4.45 4.16 9.28
CA MET A 60 -4.76 2.74 9.18
C MET A 60 -4.81 2.16 10.58
N VAL A 61 -5.90 1.47 10.89
CA VAL A 61 -6.10 0.80 12.19
C VAL A 61 -5.65 -0.66 12.10
N GLY A 62 -5.80 -1.25 10.93
CA GLY A 62 -5.35 -2.61 10.68
C GLY A 62 -5.78 -3.10 9.32
N THR A 63 -5.10 -4.13 8.84
CA THR A 63 -5.41 -4.79 7.58
C THR A 63 -5.48 -6.27 7.78
N THR A 64 -6.46 -6.92 7.14
CA THR A 64 -6.44 -8.37 6.99
C THR A 64 -5.70 -8.71 5.68
N LYS A 65 -5.11 -9.88 5.63
CA LYS A 65 -4.47 -10.42 4.44
C LYS A 65 -5.13 -11.75 4.13
N ASP A 66 -6.26 -11.69 3.40
CA ASP A 66 -7.06 -12.87 3.14
C ASP A 66 -6.37 -13.78 2.12
N HIS A 67 -5.75 -13.18 1.11
CA HIS A 67 -4.96 -13.90 0.11
C HIS A 67 -3.64 -13.18 -0.16
N ILE A 68 -2.56 -13.95 -0.26
CA ILE A 68 -1.28 -13.48 -0.77
C ILE A 68 -0.87 -14.45 -1.86
N ILE A 69 -0.83 -13.96 -3.09
CA ILE A 69 -0.51 -14.77 -4.28
C ILE A 69 0.77 -14.23 -4.88
N VAL A 70 1.76 -15.11 -5.03
CA VAL A 70 3.08 -14.74 -5.55
C VAL A 70 3.31 -15.44 -6.88
N ASP A 71 3.69 -14.67 -7.88
CA ASP A 71 4.14 -15.20 -9.17
C ASP A 71 5.43 -14.48 -9.57
N VAL A 72 6.56 -15.10 -9.28
CA VAL A 72 7.92 -14.58 -9.51
C VAL A 72 8.11 -13.19 -8.91
N ASP A 73 8.04 -12.14 -9.73
CA ASP A 73 8.23 -10.74 -9.31
C ASP A 73 6.93 -9.98 -9.15
N GLN A 74 5.81 -10.67 -9.08
CA GLN A 74 4.51 -10.07 -8.86
C GLN A 74 3.85 -10.68 -7.63
N VAL A 75 3.25 -9.84 -6.80
CA VAL A 75 2.54 -10.27 -5.60
C VAL A 75 1.19 -9.57 -5.55
N ALA A 76 0.12 -10.34 -5.36
CA ALA A 76 -1.22 -9.80 -5.14
C ALA A 76 -1.65 -10.09 -3.71
N VAL A 77 -2.20 -9.09 -3.04
CA VAL A 77 -2.69 -9.22 -1.66
C VAL A 77 -4.08 -8.59 -1.61
N ASP A 78 -5.04 -9.28 -1.02
CA ASP A 78 -6.36 -8.71 -0.79
C ASP A 78 -6.84 -8.91 0.64
N GLY A 79 -7.83 -8.14 1.00
CA GLY A 79 -8.44 -8.24 2.32
C GLY A 79 -9.29 -7.02 2.63
N ILE A 80 -9.35 -6.70 3.93
CA ILE A 80 -10.09 -5.56 4.45
C ILE A 80 -9.11 -4.63 5.15
N VAL A 81 -9.17 -3.34 4.83
CA VAL A 81 -8.42 -2.32 5.56
C VAL A 81 -9.40 -1.53 6.41
N LYS A 82 -9.08 -1.38 7.70
CA LYS A 82 -9.83 -0.57 8.64
C LYS A 82 -9.09 0.75 8.83
N MET A 83 -9.80 1.85 8.67
CA MET A 83 -9.22 3.19 8.73
C MET A 83 -10.04 4.09 9.64
N LYS A 84 -9.41 5.16 10.13
CA LYS A 84 -10.08 6.24 10.85
C LYS A 84 -9.82 7.54 10.10
N GLY A 85 -10.88 8.31 9.85
CA GLY A 85 -10.78 9.66 9.30
C GLY A 85 -10.58 10.72 10.40
N LYS A 86 -10.66 11.99 10.02
CA LYS A 86 -10.52 13.13 10.93
C LYS A 86 -11.49 13.13 12.10
N ASP A 87 -12.69 12.62 11.87
CA ASP A 87 -13.74 12.53 12.88
C ASP A 87 -13.54 11.36 13.86
N ALA A 88 -12.47 10.61 13.69
CA ALA A 88 -12.15 9.41 14.46
C ALA A 88 -13.20 8.29 14.34
N VAL A 89 -14.13 8.38 13.37
CA VAL A 89 -15.11 7.33 13.11
C VAL A 89 -14.44 6.27 12.22
N PRO A 90 -14.36 5.01 12.68
CA PRO A 90 -13.74 3.96 11.86
C PRO A 90 -14.64 3.57 10.69
N PHE A 91 -14.01 3.24 9.58
CA PHE A 91 -14.69 2.67 8.42
C PHE A 91 -13.82 1.60 7.79
N GLU A 92 -14.44 0.73 7.00
CA GLU A 92 -13.75 -0.39 6.36
C GLU A 92 -13.85 -0.29 4.85
N MET A 93 -12.79 -0.73 4.18
CA MET A 93 -12.76 -0.86 2.72
C MET A 93 -12.22 -2.23 2.34
N TYR A 94 -12.74 -2.79 1.27
CA TYR A 94 -12.09 -3.92 0.62
C TYR A 94 -10.90 -3.38 -0.18
N TYR A 95 -9.79 -4.09 -0.14
CA TYR A 95 -8.63 -3.72 -0.95
C TYR A 95 -8.06 -4.92 -1.69
N CYS A 96 -7.48 -4.66 -2.83
CA CYS A 96 -6.61 -5.60 -3.53
C CYS A 96 -5.44 -4.79 -4.07
N ASP A 97 -4.23 -5.15 -3.64
CA ASP A 97 -3.00 -4.50 -4.08
C ASP A 97 -2.19 -5.46 -4.93
N ILE A 98 -1.72 -4.97 -6.06
CA ILE A 98 -0.80 -5.70 -6.92
C ILE A 98 0.55 -5.00 -6.86
N TYR A 99 1.60 -5.76 -6.53
CA TYR A 99 2.97 -5.27 -6.43
C TYR A 99 3.80 -5.89 -7.53
N GLU A 100 4.56 -5.06 -8.24
CA GLU A 100 5.58 -5.52 -9.17
C GLU A 100 6.94 -5.17 -8.56
N LEU A 101 7.81 -6.17 -8.45
CA LEU A 101 9.13 -6.00 -7.84
C LEU A 101 10.22 -6.09 -8.89
N LYS A 102 11.30 -5.38 -8.65
CA LYS A 102 12.51 -5.40 -9.47
C LYS A 102 13.70 -5.48 -8.54
N GLU A 103 14.42 -6.59 -8.63
CA GLU A 103 15.60 -6.84 -7.78
C GLU A 103 15.30 -6.64 -6.28
N GLY A 104 14.17 -7.18 -5.82
CA GLY A 104 13.79 -7.13 -4.42
C GLY A 104 13.21 -5.80 -3.93
N LYS A 105 12.91 -4.88 -4.84
CA LYS A 105 12.28 -3.60 -4.49
C LYS A 105 11.00 -3.42 -5.31
N ILE A 106 10.01 -2.78 -4.70
CA ILE A 106 8.75 -2.49 -5.36
C ILE A 106 8.95 -1.39 -6.40
N SER A 107 8.71 -1.70 -7.67
CA SER A 107 8.79 -0.74 -8.77
C SER A 107 7.42 -0.20 -9.17
N LYS A 108 6.36 -0.94 -8.86
CA LYS A 108 4.99 -0.53 -9.15
C LYS A 108 4.04 -1.13 -8.13
N MET A 109 3.06 -0.34 -7.73
CA MET A 109 1.96 -0.80 -6.90
C MET A 109 0.65 -0.31 -7.52
N ILE A 110 -0.32 -1.19 -7.62
CA ILE A 110 -1.67 -0.87 -8.08
C ILE A 110 -2.62 -1.24 -6.95
N SER A 111 -3.40 -0.26 -6.50
CA SER A 111 -4.35 -0.47 -5.40
C SER A 111 -5.78 -0.31 -5.90
N TYR A 112 -6.58 -1.35 -5.70
CA TYR A 112 -8.02 -1.32 -5.93
C TYR A 112 -8.70 -1.26 -4.57
N VAL A 113 -9.54 -0.27 -4.35
CA VAL A 113 -10.26 -0.12 -3.08
C VAL A 113 -11.74 0.15 -3.33
N ASN A 114 -12.56 -0.52 -2.52
CA ASN A 114 -14.01 -0.34 -2.54
C ASN A 114 -14.50 -0.18 -1.12
N LYS A 115 -15.36 0.81 -0.90
CA LYS A 115 -15.94 1.03 0.42
C LYS A 115 -16.85 -0.14 0.79
N LYS A 116 -16.65 -0.67 1.98
CA LYS A 116 -17.53 -1.70 2.54
C LYS A 116 -18.70 -1.00 3.24
N LEU A 117 -19.89 -1.25 2.74
CA LEU A 117 -21.12 -0.66 3.28
C LEU A 117 -21.68 -1.48 4.44
#